data_c4332698127c8ca0d2ed36e2509a8206
#
_entry.id   c4332698127c8ca0d2ed36e2509a8206
#
_cell.length_a   1.000
_cell.length_b   1.000
_cell.length_c   1.000
_cell.angle_alpha   90.00
_cell.angle_beta   90.00
_cell.angle_gamma   90.00
#
_symmetry.space_group_name_H-M   'P 1'
#
loop_
_entity.id
_entity.type
_entity.pdbx_description
1 polymer ?
#
loop_
_entity_poly.entity_id
_entity_poly.type
_entity_poly.pdbx_seq_one_letter_code
_entity_poly.pdbx_strand_id
1 'polypeptide(L)'
;TKDITLDVLNADDLVYIGIDASHYNEYVAGNYKDSMGNFGNLAGKYNVRTVELKTSDDLIAACSNPKFKALILTAPSRRLADAQTDPRTYSAAELAAITAFNSSGGTVILAGWSDNYENYDVIQSNPAIKHMAATQNEVLQALGSSLRISDDATYDDVRSAADGVDKWRLYFNTYGQSFLTDGVIVDAEHPYDRLYTEVFSHYGGA
;
A
#
# COMPACT_ATOMS: atom_id res chain seq x y z
N THR A 1 5.19 42.78 6.95
CA THR A 1 4.80 41.75 7.91
C THR A 1 3.93 40.77 7.17
N LYS A 2 4.33 39.50 7.11
CA LYS A 2 3.47 38.40 6.67
C LYS A 2 2.83 37.81 7.90
N ASP A 3 1.52 37.87 7.97
CA ASP A 3 0.78 37.19 9.03
C ASP A 3 0.83 35.69 8.76
N ILE A 4 1.29 34.93 9.73
CA ILE A 4 1.29 33.47 9.70
C ILE A 4 0.13 33.04 10.59
N THR A 5 -0.89 32.46 9.98
CA THR A 5 -1.98 31.82 10.73
C THR A 5 -1.54 30.41 11.07
N LEU A 6 -1.51 30.09 12.35
CA LEU A 6 -1.25 28.74 12.86
C LEU A 6 -2.61 28.14 13.28
N ASP A 7 -3.04 27.13 12.57
CA ASP A 7 -4.16 26.32 13.02
C ASP A 7 -3.67 25.33 14.10
N VAL A 8 -4.11 25.58 15.32
CA VAL A 8 -3.83 24.67 16.44
C VAL A 8 -4.93 23.62 16.50
N LEU A 9 -4.61 22.40 16.10
CA LEU A 9 -5.54 21.28 16.18
C LEU A 9 -5.56 20.70 17.59
N ASN A 10 -6.74 20.33 18.06
CA ASN A 10 -6.86 19.55 19.26
C ASN A 10 -6.29 18.12 19.00
N ALA A 11 -5.44 17.63 19.88
CA ALA A 11 -4.86 16.30 19.77
C ALA A 11 -5.92 15.17 19.77
N ASP A 12 -7.10 15.44 20.30
CA ASP A 12 -8.21 14.48 20.31
C ASP A 12 -8.95 14.39 18.97
N ASP A 13 -8.82 15.41 18.12
CA ASP A 13 -9.41 15.45 16.77
C ASP A 13 -8.51 14.83 15.69
N LEU A 14 -7.29 14.42 16.08
CA LEU A 14 -6.36 13.80 15.15
C LEU A 14 -6.73 12.35 14.87
N VAL A 15 -6.81 12.02 13.59
CA VAL A 15 -6.93 10.65 13.11
C VAL A 15 -5.57 10.13 12.68
N TYR A 16 -5.24 8.91 13.08
CA TYR A 16 -3.99 8.27 12.69
C TYR A 16 -4.22 7.20 11.63
N ILE A 17 -3.29 7.15 10.67
CA ILE A 17 -3.11 6.06 9.72
C ILE A 17 -1.77 5.41 10.05
N GLY A 18 -1.79 4.15 10.43
CA GLY A 18 -0.59 3.35 10.62
C GLY A 18 -0.05 2.86 9.29
N ILE A 19 1.25 3.04 9.06
CA ILE A 19 1.95 2.53 7.89
C ILE A 19 2.93 1.47 8.36
N ASP A 20 2.76 0.24 7.93
CA ASP A 20 3.66 -0.84 8.30
C ASP A 20 5.06 -0.59 7.75
N ALA A 21 6.02 -0.56 8.65
CA ALA A 21 7.45 -0.38 8.39
C ALA A 21 8.30 -1.47 9.06
N SER A 22 7.64 -2.52 9.60
CA SER A 22 8.30 -3.59 10.36
C SER A 22 8.67 -4.80 9.52
N HIS A 23 8.19 -4.87 8.27
CA HIS A 23 8.33 -6.04 7.39
C HIS A 23 9.17 -5.75 6.14
N TYR A 24 10.17 -4.85 6.21
CA TYR A 24 10.92 -4.38 5.02
C TYR A 24 10.03 -3.86 3.89
N ASN A 25 8.95 -3.19 4.24
CA ASN A 25 7.92 -2.74 3.32
C ASN A 25 8.49 -1.82 2.23
N GLU A 26 8.14 -2.11 0.99
CA GLU A 26 8.76 -1.51 -0.20
C GLU A 26 8.64 0.02 -0.25
N TYR A 27 7.49 0.56 0.16
CA TYR A 27 7.22 2.00 0.13
C TYR A 27 7.77 2.79 1.32
N VAL A 28 8.37 2.10 2.28
CA VAL A 28 8.93 2.73 3.49
C VAL A 28 10.44 2.51 3.55
N ALA A 29 10.91 1.31 3.27
CA ALA A 29 12.32 0.92 3.37
C ALA A 29 12.97 0.62 2.01
N GLY A 30 12.18 0.31 0.98
CA GLY A 30 12.63 -0.07 -0.35
C GLY A 30 12.92 1.10 -1.29
N ASN A 31 12.88 0.83 -2.59
CA ASN A 31 13.19 1.80 -3.64
C ASN A 31 12.15 2.95 -3.73
N TYR A 32 10.96 2.74 -3.22
CA TYR A 32 9.84 3.69 -3.29
C TYR A 32 9.49 4.31 -1.93
N LYS A 33 10.43 4.32 -1.00
CA LYS A 33 10.25 4.84 0.37
C LYS A 33 9.66 6.25 0.44
N ASP A 34 9.98 7.10 -0.54
CA ASP A 34 9.50 8.49 -0.56
C ASP A 34 8.01 8.62 -0.91
N SER A 35 7.40 7.56 -1.46
CA SER A 35 5.97 7.55 -1.81
C SER A 35 5.08 7.75 -0.60
N MET A 36 5.41 7.13 0.53
CA MET A 36 4.65 7.30 1.76
C MET A 36 4.85 8.68 2.40
N GLY A 37 6.02 9.31 2.22
CA GLY A 37 6.26 10.69 2.64
C GLY A 37 5.33 11.67 1.94
N ASN A 38 5.14 11.54 0.63
CA ASN A 38 4.21 12.36 -0.13
C ASN A 38 2.75 12.15 0.31
N PHE A 39 2.35 10.91 0.56
CA PHE A 39 1.04 10.60 1.12
C PHE A 39 0.85 11.23 2.50
N GLY A 40 1.84 11.15 3.39
CA GLY A 40 1.79 11.76 4.71
C GLY A 40 1.64 13.28 4.66
N ASN A 41 2.33 13.95 3.73
CA ASN A 41 2.19 15.38 3.52
C ASN A 41 0.79 15.78 3.04
N LEU A 42 0.17 14.97 2.18
CA LEU A 42 -1.19 15.18 1.73
C LEU A 42 -2.19 14.95 2.86
N ALA A 43 -2.08 13.85 3.57
CA ALA A 43 -2.94 13.48 4.69
C ALA A 43 -2.95 14.57 5.79
N GLY A 44 -1.79 15.18 6.05
CA GLY A 44 -1.65 16.26 7.02
C GLY A 44 -2.52 17.49 6.75
N LYS A 45 -2.93 17.72 5.49
CA LYS A 45 -3.87 18.81 5.13
C LYS A 45 -5.31 18.56 5.59
N TYR A 46 -5.63 17.32 5.94
CA TYR A 46 -6.96 16.86 6.35
C TYR A 46 -7.01 16.42 7.82
N ASN A 47 -6.10 16.92 8.66
CA ASN A 47 -6.00 16.55 10.08
C ASN A 47 -5.71 15.06 10.32
N VAL A 48 -5.14 14.41 9.33
CA VAL A 48 -4.74 13.01 9.38
C VAL A 48 -3.23 12.93 9.58
N ARG A 49 -2.78 12.08 10.47
CA ARG A 49 -1.36 11.81 10.72
C ARG A 49 -1.03 10.40 10.28
N THR A 50 0.03 10.29 9.52
CA THR A 50 0.64 8.99 9.21
C THR A 50 1.71 8.67 10.25
N VAL A 51 1.74 7.42 10.70
CA VAL A 51 2.68 6.91 11.68
C VAL A 51 3.32 5.64 11.14
N GLU A 52 4.63 5.65 10.98
CA GLU A 52 5.39 4.45 10.64
C GLU A 52 5.46 3.52 11.85
N LEU A 53 4.96 2.30 11.70
CA LEU A 53 4.98 1.24 12.69
C LEU A 53 6.22 0.38 12.43
N LYS A 54 7.30 0.65 13.18
CA LYS A 54 8.65 0.15 12.88
C LYS A 54 8.95 -1.22 13.46
N THR A 55 8.13 -1.65 14.41
CA THR A 55 8.27 -2.95 15.08
C THR A 55 6.94 -3.68 15.11
N SER A 56 6.99 -4.99 15.35
CA SER A 56 5.81 -5.82 15.60
C SER A 56 4.95 -5.26 16.75
N ASP A 57 5.60 -4.82 17.82
CA ASP A 57 4.92 -4.25 18.98
C ASP A 57 4.20 -2.93 18.62
N ASP A 58 4.80 -2.08 17.77
CA ASP A 58 4.15 -0.86 17.30
C ASP A 58 2.89 -1.19 16.48
N LEU A 59 2.97 -2.18 15.59
CA LEU A 59 1.84 -2.63 14.79
C LEU A 59 0.69 -3.15 15.67
N ILE A 60 1.00 -4.02 16.62
CA ILE A 60 0.02 -4.59 17.55
C ILE A 60 -0.59 -3.49 18.43
N ALA A 61 0.23 -2.57 18.93
CA ALA A 61 -0.25 -1.45 19.74
C ALA A 61 -1.16 -0.50 18.96
N ALA A 62 -0.83 -0.21 17.69
CA ALA A 62 -1.67 0.60 16.80
C ALA A 62 -3.04 -0.04 16.58
N CYS A 63 -3.09 -1.37 16.39
CA CYS A 63 -4.34 -2.11 16.22
C CYS A 63 -5.30 -1.98 17.43
N SER A 64 -4.76 -1.77 18.62
CA SER A 64 -5.53 -1.62 19.85
C SER A 64 -5.85 -0.17 20.21
N ASN A 65 -5.27 0.80 19.50
CA ASN A 65 -5.43 2.22 19.80
C ASN A 65 -6.58 2.82 18.98
N PRO A 66 -7.65 3.33 19.61
CA PRO A 66 -8.84 3.83 18.92
C PRO A 66 -8.59 5.08 18.05
N LYS A 67 -7.45 5.75 18.19
CA LYS A 67 -7.05 6.87 17.33
C LYS A 67 -6.66 6.42 15.92
N PHE A 68 -6.17 5.20 15.76
CA PHE A 68 -5.90 4.64 14.44
C PHE A 68 -7.23 4.24 13.77
N LYS A 69 -7.44 4.71 12.56
CA LYS A 69 -8.65 4.42 11.77
C LYS A 69 -8.33 3.59 10.53
N ALA A 70 -7.08 3.61 10.08
CA ALA A 70 -6.63 2.79 8.98
C ALA A 70 -5.21 2.28 9.21
N LEU A 71 -4.93 1.13 8.60
CA LEU A 71 -3.59 0.55 8.47
C LEU A 71 -3.28 0.39 6.99
N ILE A 72 -2.10 0.82 6.57
CA ILE A 72 -1.56 0.57 5.24
C ILE A 72 -0.47 -0.48 5.38
N LEU A 73 -0.73 -1.64 4.81
CA LEU A 73 0.17 -2.78 4.80
C LEU A 73 0.70 -2.94 3.37
N THR A 74 1.86 -2.36 3.10
CA THR A 74 2.52 -2.52 1.81
C THR A 74 3.24 -3.87 1.76
N ALA A 75 3.47 -4.38 0.55
CA ALA A 75 4.15 -5.65 0.40
C ALA A 75 5.54 -5.63 1.06
N PRO A 76 5.92 -6.69 1.80
CA PRO A 76 7.28 -6.85 2.28
C PRO A 76 8.24 -6.95 1.10
N SER A 77 9.24 -6.08 1.02
CA SER A 77 10.21 -6.10 -0.07
C SER A 77 11.12 -7.33 0.02
N ARG A 78 11.39 -7.95 -1.12
CA ARG A 78 12.40 -9.01 -1.26
C ARG A 78 13.65 -8.51 -1.98
N ARG A 79 13.70 -7.25 -2.34
CA ARG A 79 14.84 -6.66 -3.05
C ARG A 79 15.96 -6.23 -2.14
N LEU A 80 15.67 -5.96 -0.87
CA LEU A 80 16.68 -5.66 0.13
C LEU A 80 17.44 -6.94 0.50
N ALA A 81 18.75 -6.84 0.65
CA ALA A 81 19.60 -8.00 0.95
C ALA A 81 19.14 -8.76 2.21
N ASP A 82 18.79 -8.03 3.26
CA ASP A 82 18.32 -8.63 4.51
C ASP A 82 16.97 -9.33 4.34
N ALA A 83 16.08 -8.79 3.53
CA ALA A 83 14.76 -9.39 3.25
C ALA A 83 14.88 -10.68 2.42
N GLN A 84 15.96 -10.89 1.69
CA GLN A 84 16.21 -12.12 0.94
C GLN A 84 16.59 -13.28 1.84
N THR A 85 17.21 -13.00 2.98
CA THR A 85 17.68 -14.01 3.94
C THR A 85 16.78 -14.18 5.15
N ASP A 86 16.02 -13.13 5.50
CA ASP A 86 15.07 -13.08 6.62
C ASP A 86 13.72 -12.53 6.12
N PRO A 87 12.87 -13.39 5.55
CA PRO A 87 11.57 -12.97 5.06
C PRO A 87 10.68 -12.55 6.22
N ARG A 88 10.43 -11.25 6.34
CA ARG A 88 9.55 -10.69 7.35
C ARG A 88 8.09 -10.99 7.00
N THR A 89 7.61 -12.13 7.47
CA THR A 89 6.20 -12.50 7.36
C THR A 89 5.44 -12.07 8.62
N TYR A 90 4.13 -11.87 8.49
CA TYR A 90 3.32 -11.52 9.65
C TYR A 90 3.23 -12.70 10.62
N SER A 91 3.50 -12.45 11.88
CA SER A 91 3.34 -13.42 12.96
C SER A 91 1.86 -13.68 13.26
N ALA A 92 1.56 -14.77 13.94
CA ALA A 92 0.20 -15.06 14.38
C ALA A 92 -0.40 -13.96 15.28
N ALA A 93 0.43 -13.31 16.09
CA ALA A 93 0.02 -12.21 16.97
C ALA A 93 -0.36 -10.96 16.16
N GLU A 94 0.43 -10.62 15.14
CA GLU A 94 0.15 -9.50 14.26
C GLU A 94 -1.12 -9.74 13.43
N LEU A 95 -1.27 -10.93 12.85
CA LEU A 95 -2.48 -11.31 12.11
C LEU A 95 -3.73 -11.25 13.00
N ALA A 96 -3.64 -11.71 14.24
CA ALA A 96 -4.74 -11.61 15.19
C ALA A 96 -5.08 -10.14 15.54
N ALA A 97 -4.06 -9.29 15.73
CA ALA A 97 -4.25 -7.87 16.03
C ALA A 97 -4.88 -7.14 14.83
N ILE A 98 -4.40 -7.37 13.61
CA ILE A 98 -4.95 -6.79 12.37
C ILE A 98 -6.41 -7.23 12.18
N THR A 99 -6.71 -8.50 12.44
CA THR A 99 -8.07 -9.04 12.35
C THR A 99 -9.00 -8.38 13.36
N ALA A 100 -8.56 -8.23 14.61
CA ALA A 100 -9.33 -7.56 15.65
C ALA A 100 -9.57 -6.08 15.32
N PHE A 101 -8.56 -5.38 14.81
CA PHE A 101 -8.66 -4.00 14.35
C PHE A 101 -9.72 -3.85 13.26
N ASN A 102 -9.68 -4.69 12.23
CA ASN A 102 -10.66 -4.66 11.15
C ASN A 102 -12.08 -4.99 11.67
N SER A 103 -12.21 -5.99 12.53
CA SER A 103 -13.49 -6.38 13.13
C SER A 103 -14.10 -5.28 14.02
N SER A 104 -13.28 -4.40 14.57
CA SER A 104 -13.73 -3.24 15.35
C SER A 104 -14.07 -2.01 14.50
N GLY A 105 -14.02 -2.14 13.16
CA GLY A 105 -14.35 -1.08 12.21
C GLY A 105 -13.13 -0.32 11.66
N GLY A 106 -11.92 -0.77 11.94
CA GLY A 106 -10.70 -0.24 11.33
C GLY A 106 -10.57 -0.64 9.85
N THR A 107 -10.05 0.24 9.03
CA THR A 107 -9.81 -0.01 7.61
C THR A 107 -8.41 -0.58 7.40
N VAL A 108 -8.31 -1.70 6.70
CA VAL A 108 -7.02 -2.28 6.29
C VAL A 108 -6.86 -2.10 4.78
N ILE A 109 -5.79 -1.43 4.39
CA ILE A 109 -5.41 -1.19 2.99
C ILE A 109 -4.18 -2.05 2.71
N LEU A 110 -4.34 -3.03 1.82
CA LEU A 110 -3.22 -3.82 1.32
C LEU A 110 -2.78 -3.27 -0.04
N ALA A 111 -1.47 -2.99 -0.15
CA ALA A 111 -0.84 -2.61 -1.40
C ALA A 111 0.12 -3.73 -1.80
N GLY A 112 -0.35 -4.60 -2.68
CA GLY A 112 0.40 -5.76 -3.18
C GLY A 112 1.36 -5.42 -4.30
N TRP A 113 2.29 -6.33 -4.51
CA TRP A 113 3.18 -6.36 -5.67
C TRP A 113 3.15 -7.75 -6.27
N SER A 114 3.34 -7.84 -7.58
CA SER A 114 3.55 -9.13 -8.22
C SER A 114 4.93 -9.69 -7.85
N ASP A 115 5.05 -10.99 -7.82
CA ASP A 115 6.29 -11.69 -7.56
C ASP A 115 7.36 -11.41 -8.61
N ASN A 116 6.96 -10.97 -9.80
CA ASN A 116 7.89 -10.56 -10.85
C ASN A 116 8.79 -9.37 -10.46
N TYR A 117 8.43 -8.65 -9.40
CA TYR A 117 9.23 -7.58 -8.82
C TYR A 117 10.25 -8.06 -7.79
N GLU A 118 10.16 -9.29 -7.36
CA GLU A 118 11.05 -9.91 -6.42
C GLU A 118 12.40 -10.30 -7.06
N ASN A 119 13.38 -10.59 -6.23
CA ASN A 119 14.62 -11.20 -6.71
C ASN A 119 14.37 -12.69 -6.95
N TYR A 120 13.90 -12.99 -8.15
CA TYR A 120 13.42 -14.30 -8.56
C TYR A 120 14.46 -15.41 -8.33
N ASP A 121 15.74 -15.15 -8.65
CA ASP A 121 16.80 -16.14 -8.52
C ASP A 121 17.02 -16.57 -7.06
N VAL A 122 16.93 -15.61 -6.13
CA VAL A 122 17.08 -15.90 -4.70
C VAL A 122 15.87 -16.66 -4.18
N ILE A 123 14.67 -16.28 -4.58
CA ILE A 123 13.43 -16.92 -4.12
C ILE A 123 13.31 -18.34 -4.66
N GLN A 124 13.63 -18.56 -5.92
CA GLN A 124 13.65 -19.91 -6.49
C GLN A 124 14.68 -20.84 -5.84
N SER A 125 15.81 -20.30 -5.42
CA SER A 125 16.86 -21.09 -4.75
C SER A 125 16.55 -21.41 -3.29
N ASN A 126 15.59 -20.70 -2.67
CA ASN A 126 15.22 -20.91 -1.28
C ASN A 126 13.69 -21.02 -1.10
N PRO A 127 13.13 -22.24 -1.14
CA PRO A 127 11.69 -22.46 -1.04
C PRO A 127 11.09 -22.09 0.33
N ALA A 128 11.92 -21.79 1.33
CA ALA A 128 11.46 -21.30 2.63
C ALA A 128 11.08 -19.82 2.59
N ILE A 129 11.51 -19.07 1.58
CA ILE A 129 11.15 -17.67 1.41
C ILE A 129 9.78 -17.60 0.74
N LYS A 130 8.82 -17.01 1.43
CA LYS A 130 7.50 -16.77 0.86
C LYS A 130 7.54 -15.60 -0.11
N HIS A 131 6.83 -15.75 -1.20
CA HIS A 131 6.56 -14.66 -2.14
C HIS A 131 5.76 -13.52 -1.50
N MET A 132 5.89 -12.31 -2.03
CA MET A 132 5.15 -11.14 -1.52
C MET A 132 3.64 -11.35 -1.59
N ALA A 133 3.14 -11.87 -2.70
CA ALA A 133 1.72 -12.20 -2.85
C ALA A 133 1.25 -13.21 -1.79
N ALA A 134 2.03 -14.26 -1.54
CA ALA A 134 1.69 -15.26 -0.52
C ALA A 134 1.63 -14.64 0.89
N THR A 135 2.57 -13.77 1.23
CA THR A 135 2.58 -13.08 2.53
C THR A 135 1.35 -12.18 2.71
N GLN A 136 0.96 -11.44 1.68
CA GLN A 136 -0.24 -10.61 1.74
C GLN A 136 -1.53 -11.42 1.71
N ASN A 137 -1.54 -12.55 1.00
CA ASN A 137 -2.67 -13.47 1.02
C ASN A 137 -2.92 -14.09 2.40
N GLU A 138 -1.88 -14.22 3.24
CA GLU A 138 -2.07 -14.62 4.65
C GLU A 138 -2.86 -13.57 5.44
N VAL A 139 -2.61 -12.28 5.20
CA VAL A 139 -3.40 -11.20 5.81
C VAL A 139 -4.85 -11.25 5.30
N LEU A 140 -5.05 -11.36 3.98
CA LEU A 140 -6.39 -11.48 3.40
C LEU A 140 -7.15 -12.69 3.98
N GLN A 141 -6.49 -13.81 4.14
CA GLN A 141 -7.08 -15.00 4.73
C GLN A 141 -7.44 -14.79 6.20
N ALA A 142 -6.57 -14.16 6.99
CA ALA A 142 -6.83 -13.84 8.38
C ALA A 142 -8.03 -12.89 8.55
N LEU A 143 -8.20 -11.94 7.62
CA LEU A 143 -9.35 -11.03 7.54
C LEU A 143 -10.64 -11.71 7.07
N GLY A 144 -10.61 -12.99 6.69
CA GLY A 144 -11.76 -13.70 6.13
C GLY A 144 -12.16 -13.25 4.72
N SER A 145 -11.28 -12.55 4.02
CA SER A 145 -11.52 -12.09 2.65
C SER A 145 -11.46 -13.26 1.66
N SER A 146 -12.32 -13.24 0.65
CA SER A 146 -12.24 -14.14 -0.51
C SER A 146 -11.27 -13.64 -1.59
N LEU A 147 -10.83 -12.38 -1.52
CA LEU A 147 -9.86 -11.84 -2.45
C LEU A 147 -8.49 -12.48 -2.26
N ARG A 148 -7.76 -12.61 -3.35
CA ARG A 148 -6.36 -13.05 -3.35
C ARG A 148 -5.58 -12.22 -4.36
N ILE A 149 -4.34 -11.90 -4.00
CA ILE A 149 -3.37 -11.32 -4.92
C ILE A 149 -2.76 -12.48 -5.71
N SER A 150 -2.84 -12.41 -7.02
CA SER A 150 -2.24 -13.39 -7.91
C SER A 150 -0.76 -13.10 -8.14
N ASP A 151 0.00 -14.18 -8.31
CA ASP A 151 1.40 -14.14 -8.72
C ASP A 151 1.47 -14.22 -10.25
N ASP A 152 0.95 -13.21 -10.91
CA ASP A 152 0.94 -13.11 -12.36
C ASP A 152 1.20 -11.68 -12.83
N ALA A 153 1.26 -11.47 -14.13
CA ALA A 153 1.45 -10.16 -14.73
C ALA A 153 0.33 -9.84 -15.71
N THR A 154 -0.21 -8.64 -15.61
CA THR A 154 -1.17 -8.11 -16.56
C THR A 154 -0.44 -7.25 -17.59
N TYR A 155 -0.77 -7.43 -18.87
CA TYR A 155 -0.16 -6.75 -20.00
C TYR A 155 -1.21 -5.99 -20.79
N ASP A 156 -0.80 -4.83 -21.32
CA ASP A 156 -1.56 -4.13 -22.35
C ASP A 156 -0.58 -3.57 -23.38
N ASP A 157 -0.75 -3.98 -24.63
CA ASP A 157 0.11 -3.55 -25.74
C ASP A 157 -0.22 -2.14 -26.25
N VAL A 158 -1.35 -1.58 -25.82
CA VAL A 158 -1.88 -0.31 -26.31
C VAL A 158 -1.89 0.77 -25.24
N ARG A 159 -2.35 0.42 -24.03
CA ARG A 159 -2.58 1.37 -22.92
C ARG A 159 -1.54 1.20 -21.83
N SER A 160 -0.29 1.21 -22.22
CA SER A 160 0.83 1.05 -21.29
C SER A 160 1.85 2.17 -21.42
N ALA A 161 2.79 2.25 -20.50
CA ALA A 161 3.81 3.28 -20.49
C ALA A 161 4.69 3.19 -21.74
N ALA A 162 5.12 4.35 -22.24
CA ALA A 162 5.97 4.48 -23.41
C ALA A 162 5.40 3.79 -24.67
N ASP A 163 4.10 3.99 -24.92
CA ASP A 163 3.41 3.51 -26.13
C ASP A 163 3.62 2.00 -26.38
N GLY A 164 3.45 1.21 -25.35
CA GLY A 164 3.56 -0.24 -25.42
C GLY A 164 4.98 -0.79 -25.22
N VAL A 165 5.98 0.04 -24.99
CA VAL A 165 7.35 -0.42 -24.70
C VAL A 165 7.42 -1.04 -23.29
N ASP A 166 6.79 -0.42 -22.32
CA ASP A 166 6.66 -0.96 -20.96
C ASP A 166 5.25 -1.54 -20.74
N LYS A 167 5.02 -2.72 -21.29
CA LYS A 167 3.72 -3.39 -21.34
C LYS A 167 3.14 -3.73 -19.98
N TRP A 168 3.97 -3.79 -18.95
CA TRP A 168 3.56 -4.12 -17.57
C TRP A 168 3.06 -2.91 -16.80
N ARG A 169 3.36 -1.69 -17.25
CA ARG A 169 2.87 -0.48 -16.61
C ARG A 169 1.61 -0.01 -17.30
N LEU A 170 0.48 -0.43 -16.80
CA LEU A 170 -0.83 -0.13 -17.37
C LEU A 170 -1.33 1.22 -16.91
N TYR A 171 -2.10 1.89 -17.77
CA TYR A 171 -2.80 3.13 -17.43
C TYR A 171 -4.31 2.90 -17.40
N PHE A 172 -4.93 3.34 -16.31
CA PHE A 172 -6.37 3.27 -16.10
C PHE A 172 -6.96 4.67 -16.05
N ASN A 173 -8.05 4.87 -16.79
CA ASN A 173 -8.84 6.09 -16.78
C ASN A 173 -10.34 5.81 -16.71
N THR A 174 -10.71 4.56 -16.51
CA THR A 174 -12.11 4.13 -16.37
C THR A 174 -12.27 3.51 -14.99
N TYR A 175 -13.18 4.05 -14.21
CA TYR A 175 -13.38 3.68 -12.83
C TYR A 175 -14.83 3.27 -12.59
N GLY A 176 -15.03 2.20 -11.80
CA GLY A 176 -16.34 1.88 -11.26
C GLY A 176 -16.79 2.96 -10.29
N GLN A 177 -18.08 3.29 -10.29
CA GLN A 177 -18.62 4.26 -9.35
C GLN A 177 -18.59 3.70 -7.93
N SER A 178 -17.91 4.39 -7.03
CA SER A 178 -17.85 4.08 -5.61
C SER A 178 -17.42 5.34 -4.83
N PHE A 179 -17.55 5.30 -3.52
CA PHE A 179 -17.04 6.38 -2.68
C PHE A 179 -15.51 6.57 -2.80
N LEU A 180 -14.77 5.53 -3.23
CA LEU A 180 -13.33 5.60 -3.44
C LEU A 180 -12.95 6.32 -4.74
N THR A 181 -13.86 6.37 -5.70
CA THR A 181 -13.65 7.01 -7.00
C THR A 181 -14.46 8.31 -7.16
N ASP A 182 -15.13 8.72 -6.09
CA ASP A 182 -15.84 9.99 -6.07
C ASP A 182 -14.84 11.14 -6.14
N GLY A 183 -15.07 12.07 -7.08
CA GLY A 183 -14.17 13.19 -7.33
C GLY A 183 -12.97 12.91 -8.23
N VAL A 184 -12.79 11.67 -8.74
CA VAL A 184 -11.78 11.38 -9.77
C VAL A 184 -12.19 12.06 -11.08
N ILE A 185 -11.29 12.89 -11.62
CA ILE A 185 -11.55 13.67 -12.83
C ILE A 185 -11.20 12.82 -14.05
N VAL A 186 -12.17 12.61 -14.93
CA VAL A 186 -11.97 11.94 -16.22
C VAL A 186 -12.55 12.81 -17.31
N ASP A 187 -11.70 13.30 -18.19
CA ASP A 187 -12.10 14.03 -19.38
C ASP A 187 -12.24 13.07 -20.57
N ALA A 188 -13.43 13.01 -21.15
CA ALA A 188 -13.73 12.07 -22.24
C ALA A 188 -13.03 12.43 -23.56
N GLU A 189 -12.67 13.71 -23.75
CA GLU A 189 -11.98 14.19 -24.97
C GLU A 189 -10.46 13.98 -24.86
N HIS A 190 -9.93 13.98 -23.61
CA HIS A 190 -8.51 13.84 -23.33
C HIS A 190 -8.25 12.69 -22.33
N PRO A 191 -8.66 11.47 -22.64
CA PRO A 191 -8.74 10.40 -21.64
C PRO A 191 -7.38 9.91 -21.09
N TYR A 192 -6.28 10.27 -21.74
CA TYR A 192 -4.92 9.92 -21.33
C TYR A 192 -4.00 11.13 -21.10
N ASP A 193 -4.53 12.33 -21.28
CA ASP A 193 -3.78 13.54 -20.98
C ASP A 193 -3.90 13.89 -19.49
N ARG A 194 -2.81 13.80 -18.78
CA ARG A 194 -2.73 14.08 -17.34
C ARG A 194 -3.07 15.51 -16.93
N LEU A 195 -3.19 16.42 -17.88
CA LEU A 195 -3.66 17.78 -17.63
C LEU A 195 -5.18 17.83 -17.44
N TYR A 196 -5.91 16.87 -18.00
CA TYR A 196 -7.37 16.85 -18.05
C TYR A 196 -7.99 15.63 -17.38
N THR A 197 -7.27 14.51 -17.36
CA THR A 197 -7.76 13.25 -16.80
C THR A 197 -6.81 12.72 -15.75
N GLU A 198 -7.34 12.31 -14.62
CA GLU A 198 -6.57 11.55 -13.62
C GLU A 198 -6.38 10.12 -14.12
N VAL A 199 -5.14 9.78 -14.38
CA VAL A 199 -4.75 8.46 -14.87
C VAL A 199 -3.91 7.78 -13.80
N PHE A 200 -4.39 6.62 -13.36
CA PHE A 200 -3.62 5.77 -12.45
C PHE A 200 -2.79 4.77 -13.24
N SER A 201 -1.62 4.45 -12.72
CA SER A 201 -0.81 3.38 -13.27
C SER A 201 -0.80 2.18 -12.34
N HIS A 202 -0.89 1.00 -12.94
CA HIS A 202 -0.72 -0.28 -12.25
C HIS A 202 0.53 -0.96 -12.80
N TYR A 203 1.30 -1.58 -11.92
CA TYR A 203 2.51 -2.31 -12.29
C TYR A 203 2.50 -3.67 -11.58
N GLY A 204 2.41 -4.71 -12.35
CA GLY A 204 2.42 -6.08 -11.85
C GLY A 204 1.13 -6.85 -12.12
N GLY A 205 0.94 -7.91 -11.36
CA GLY A 205 -0.17 -8.82 -11.49
C GLY A 205 -1.50 -8.35 -10.90
N ALA A 206 -2.54 -9.05 -11.17
CA ALA A 206 -3.88 -8.80 -10.69
C ALA A 206 -4.20 -9.65 -9.45
#